data_f4b6c34894c7d602a63f12de5d4e8c15
#
_entry.id   f4b6c34894c7d602a63f12de5d4e8c15
#
_cell.length_a   1.000
_cell.length_b   1.000
_cell.length_c   1.000
_cell.angle_alpha   90.00
_cell.angle_beta   90.00
_cell.angle_gamma   90.00
#
_symmetry.space_group_name_H-M   'P 1'
#
loop_
_entity.id
_entity.type
_entity.pdbx_description
1 polymer ?
#
loop_
_entity_poly.entity_id
_entity_poly.type
_entity_poly.pdbx_seq_one_letter_code
_entity_poly.pdbx_strand_id
1 'polypeptide(L)'
;MTTSKTNGTTAAVDPFDDPVTSNKMAIRALIPLLITFVLGTLCLQGFNLVFQQVGTDVGAPNQASLITAFPSIVLGIVCFIYGSLGDFVSLRRLVTVGLVTLFVGSIFGFVANYFFAANLWTVIIARVLQTAGEQVAGSAFLVVATKYLRNDLKVIFFGLFTAAYQLSASIGVFAAGILSSIAWQFLFLIPSVTILFLPILLKTLPSKSGNGQKVDALGFVIFGFATAFLTLFFSYMAWWMLVVSVVLYVAFGVYINKAANPFITPAFFRNTRWLRAISLILVFYFV
;
A
#
# COMPACT_ATOMS: atom_id res chain seq x y z
N MET A 1 26.78 10.49 -56.61
CA MET A 1 26.06 11.33 -55.63
C MET A 1 24.83 10.57 -55.16
N THR A 2 24.95 9.87 -54.04
CA THR A 2 23.85 9.09 -53.43
C THR A 2 23.58 9.72 -52.08
N THR A 3 22.50 10.50 -52.03
CA THR A 3 22.02 11.13 -50.80
C THR A 3 21.32 10.07 -49.91
N SER A 4 22.01 9.66 -48.86
CA SER A 4 21.42 8.85 -47.78
C SER A 4 20.43 9.72 -47.00
N LYS A 5 19.13 9.43 -47.11
CA LYS A 5 18.10 9.95 -46.23
C LYS A 5 18.20 9.23 -44.89
N THR A 6 18.80 9.84 -43.88
CA THR A 6 18.68 9.45 -42.48
C THR A 6 17.26 9.74 -42.01
N ASN A 7 16.43 8.70 -41.90
CA ASN A 7 15.17 8.76 -41.19
C ASN A 7 15.47 8.91 -39.69
N GLY A 8 15.54 10.15 -39.23
CA GLY A 8 15.57 10.49 -37.83
C GLY A 8 14.17 10.26 -37.20
N THR A 9 13.92 9.03 -36.72
CA THR A 9 12.85 8.80 -35.75
C THR A 9 13.29 9.50 -34.48
N THR A 10 12.82 10.72 -34.22
CA THR A 10 12.94 11.37 -32.94
C THR A 10 12.23 10.49 -31.93
N ALA A 11 13.00 9.65 -31.22
CA ALA A 11 12.51 8.96 -30.03
C ALA A 11 11.93 10.05 -29.11
N ALA A 12 10.64 9.96 -28.81
CA ALA A 12 9.98 10.89 -27.92
C ALA A 12 10.77 10.91 -26.59
N VAL A 13 11.42 12.03 -26.30
CA VAL A 13 12.18 12.22 -25.05
C VAL A 13 11.19 12.02 -23.91
N ASP A 14 11.50 11.10 -22.99
CA ASP A 14 10.63 10.85 -21.85
C ASP A 14 10.58 12.14 -21.00
N PRO A 15 9.39 12.67 -20.69
CA PRO A 15 9.26 13.89 -19.90
C PRO A 15 9.96 13.83 -18.52
N PHE A 16 10.30 12.63 -18.07
CA PHE A 16 11.03 12.42 -16.81
C PHE A 16 12.55 12.50 -16.97
N ASP A 17 13.08 12.60 -18.16
CA ASP A 17 14.52 12.79 -18.41
C ASP A 17 14.96 14.26 -18.22
N ASP A 18 14.02 15.22 -18.32
CA ASP A 18 14.26 16.63 -17.98
C ASP A 18 13.94 16.91 -16.50
N PRO A 19 14.90 17.35 -15.68
CA PRO A 19 14.71 17.55 -14.24
C PRO A 19 13.60 18.55 -13.87
N VAL A 20 13.38 19.58 -14.68
CA VAL A 20 12.34 20.60 -14.44
C VAL A 20 10.94 20.03 -14.70
N THR A 21 10.78 19.37 -15.83
CA THR A 21 9.53 18.73 -16.22
C THR A 21 9.21 17.55 -15.28
N SER A 22 10.21 16.76 -14.92
CA SER A 22 10.11 15.65 -13.96
C SER A 22 9.60 16.13 -12.61
N ASN A 23 10.18 17.18 -12.03
CA ASN A 23 9.74 17.74 -10.76
C ASN A 23 8.30 18.28 -10.81
N LYS A 24 7.93 18.95 -11.90
CA LYS A 24 6.55 19.46 -12.08
C LYS A 24 5.52 18.34 -12.21
N MET A 25 5.85 17.27 -12.95
CA MET A 25 4.99 16.08 -13.05
C MET A 25 4.91 15.33 -11.74
N ALA A 26 6.03 15.20 -11.00
CA ALA A 26 6.06 14.60 -9.67
C ALA A 26 5.11 15.32 -8.71
N ILE A 27 5.15 16.65 -8.60
CA ILE A 27 4.26 17.42 -7.74
C ILE A 27 2.79 17.19 -8.11
N ARG A 28 2.48 17.16 -9.41
CA ARG A 28 1.11 16.91 -9.89
C ARG A 28 0.60 15.49 -9.58
N ALA A 29 1.50 14.51 -9.51
CA ALA A 29 1.17 13.13 -9.12
C ALA A 29 1.05 12.98 -7.60
N LEU A 30 1.91 13.65 -6.83
CA LEU A 30 1.98 13.51 -5.38
C LEU A 30 0.69 13.95 -4.68
N ILE A 31 0.03 15.01 -5.15
CA ILE A 31 -1.20 15.51 -4.53
C ILE A 31 -2.34 14.47 -4.63
N PRO A 32 -2.71 13.93 -5.81
CA PRO A 32 -3.72 12.89 -5.90
C PRO A 32 -3.36 11.60 -5.16
N LEU A 33 -2.07 11.21 -5.17
CA LEU A 33 -1.60 10.05 -4.42
C LEU A 33 -1.78 10.25 -2.91
N LEU A 34 -1.45 11.45 -2.41
CA LEU A 34 -1.62 11.78 -1.00
C LEU A 34 -3.10 11.74 -0.59
N ILE A 35 -3.99 12.35 -1.40
CA ILE A 35 -5.43 12.33 -1.12
C ILE A 35 -5.97 10.90 -1.14
N THR A 36 -5.54 10.06 -2.09
CA THR A 36 -5.91 8.65 -2.15
C THR A 36 -5.48 7.92 -0.88
N PHE A 37 -4.25 8.12 -0.45
CA PHE A 37 -3.71 7.52 0.77
C PHE A 37 -4.47 8.00 2.02
N VAL A 38 -4.76 9.31 2.13
CA VAL A 38 -5.53 9.88 3.24
C VAL A 38 -6.92 9.27 3.33
N LEU A 39 -7.66 9.19 2.21
CA LEU A 39 -9.03 8.66 2.20
C LEU A 39 -9.08 7.16 2.51
N GLY A 40 -8.09 6.40 2.04
CA GLY A 40 -7.95 4.99 2.37
C GLY A 40 -7.62 4.78 3.85
N THR A 41 -6.61 5.48 4.38
CA THR A 41 -6.22 5.43 5.79
C THR A 41 -7.38 5.88 6.71
N LEU A 42 -8.13 6.90 6.32
CA LEU A 42 -9.32 7.35 7.03
C LEU A 42 -10.36 6.21 7.15
N CYS A 43 -10.61 5.50 6.05
CA CYS A 43 -11.49 4.33 6.05
C CYS A 43 -10.92 3.20 6.93
N LEU A 44 -9.61 2.92 6.85
CA LEU A 44 -8.93 1.92 7.66
C LEU A 44 -9.12 2.20 9.15
N GLN A 45 -8.84 3.40 9.60
CA GLN A 45 -8.96 3.80 11.00
C GLN A 45 -10.43 3.89 11.45
N GLY A 46 -11.33 4.26 10.55
CA GLY A 46 -12.76 4.23 10.80
C GLY A 46 -13.24 2.81 11.15
N PHE A 47 -12.88 1.82 10.37
CA PHE A 47 -13.23 0.42 10.67
C PHE A 47 -12.55 -0.11 11.92
N ASN A 48 -11.32 0.35 12.24
CA ASN A 48 -10.64 -0.02 13.48
C ASN A 48 -11.39 0.48 14.74
N LEU A 49 -12.19 1.55 14.61
CA LEU A 49 -13.05 2.01 15.70
C LEU A 49 -14.32 1.19 15.83
N VAL A 50 -14.98 0.87 14.70
CA VAL A 50 -16.34 0.29 14.72
C VAL A 50 -16.37 -1.22 14.53
N PHE A 51 -15.22 -1.92 14.49
CA PHE A 51 -15.16 -3.35 14.17
C PHE A 51 -16.02 -4.24 15.08
N GLN A 52 -16.15 -3.89 16.36
CA GLN A 52 -17.01 -4.62 17.32
C GLN A 52 -18.48 -4.49 16.96
N GLN A 53 -18.93 -3.26 16.64
CA GLN A 53 -20.29 -3.02 16.16
C GLN A 53 -20.56 -3.81 14.87
N VAL A 54 -19.65 -3.71 13.90
CA VAL A 54 -19.76 -4.45 12.61
C VAL A 54 -19.83 -5.95 12.88
N GLY A 55 -18.96 -6.50 13.75
CA GLY A 55 -18.97 -7.91 14.12
C GLY A 55 -20.28 -8.37 14.73
N THR A 56 -20.91 -7.53 15.54
CA THR A 56 -22.24 -7.79 16.13
C THR A 56 -23.32 -7.79 15.03
N ASP A 57 -23.31 -6.78 14.17
CA ASP A 57 -24.31 -6.60 13.11
C ASP A 57 -24.26 -7.74 12.06
N VAL A 58 -23.07 -8.31 11.80
CA VAL A 58 -22.93 -9.47 10.90
C VAL A 58 -23.08 -10.83 11.62
N GLY A 59 -23.50 -10.84 12.88
CA GLY A 59 -23.74 -12.07 13.64
C GLY A 59 -22.46 -12.82 14.09
N ALA A 60 -21.31 -12.17 14.12
CA ALA A 60 -20.03 -12.77 14.47
C ALA A 60 -19.23 -11.95 15.53
N PRO A 61 -19.82 -11.62 16.70
CA PRO A 61 -19.18 -10.75 17.68
C PRO A 61 -17.86 -11.32 18.23
N ASN A 62 -17.75 -12.64 18.37
CA ASN A 62 -16.52 -13.31 18.83
C ASN A 62 -15.39 -13.32 17.83
N GLN A 63 -15.68 -13.00 16.56
CA GLN A 63 -14.72 -12.97 15.47
C GLN A 63 -14.52 -11.55 14.89
N ALA A 64 -15.08 -10.55 15.54
CA ALA A 64 -15.03 -9.16 15.11
C ALA A 64 -13.59 -8.65 14.89
N SER A 65 -12.63 -9.11 15.69
CA SER A 65 -11.22 -8.76 15.56
C SER A 65 -10.60 -9.14 14.20
N LEU A 66 -11.16 -10.12 13.51
CA LEU A 66 -10.68 -10.53 12.18
C LEU A 66 -10.92 -9.44 11.12
N ILE A 67 -11.91 -8.56 11.32
CA ILE A 67 -12.20 -7.41 10.44
C ILE A 67 -11.02 -6.44 10.38
N THR A 68 -10.22 -6.37 11.43
CA THR A 68 -9.02 -5.53 11.51
C THR A 68 -7.75 -6.34 11.30
N ALA A 69 -7.68 -7.58 11.78
CA ALA A 69 -6.50 -8.42 11.68
C ALA A 69 -6.12 -8.76 10.23
N PHE A 70 -7.06 -9.19 9.39
CA PHE A 70 -6.77 -9.53 7.99
C PHE A 70 -6.29 -8.33 7.17
N PRO A 71 -6.93 -7.16 7.20
CA PRO A 71 -6.38 -5.96 6.55
C PRO A 71 -5.00 -5.57 7.07
N SER A 72 -4.73 -5.71 8.38
CA SER A 72 -3.42 -5.41 8.97
C SER A 72 -2.33 -6.37 8.49
N ILE A 73 -2.64 -7.67 8.31
CA ILE A 73 -1.74 -8.64 7.68
C ILE A 73 -1.39 -8.18 6.26
N VAL A 74 -2.41 -7.86 5.47
CA VAL A 74 -2.22 -7.40 4.09
C VAL A 74 -1.42 -6.11 4.06
N LEU A 75 -1.71 -5.15 4.94
CA LEU A 75 -0.95 -3.90 5.07
C LEU A 75 0.53 -4.18 5.31
N GLY A 76 0.88 -5.03 6.27
CA GLY A 76 2.26 -5.39 6.59
C GLY A 76 2.99 -6.04 5.39
N ILE A 77 2.32 -6.90 4.65
CA ILE A 77 2.87 -7.57 3.47
C ILE A 77 3.08 -6.57 2.33
N VAL A 78 2.05 -5.79 1.99
CA VAL A 78 2.09 -4.91 0.81
C VAL A 78 2.97 -3.68 1.01
N CYS A 79 3.14 -3.17 2.24
CA CYS A 79 4.09 -2.11 2.53
C CYS A 79 5.52 -2.49 2.09
N PHE A 80 5.92 -3.72 2.33
CA PHE A 80 7.22 -4.23 1.92
C PHE A 80 7.31 -4.48 0.40
N ILE A 81 6.27 -5.12 -0.16
CA ILE A 81 6.26 -5.55 -1.56
C ILE A 81 6.19 -4.36 -2.51
N TYR A 82 5.32 -3.39 -2.25
CA TYR A 82 5.09 -2.30 -3.20
C TYR A 82 6.27 -1.35 -3.33
N GLY A 83 7.07 -1.18 -2.28
CA GLY A 83 8.32 -0.41 -2.34
C GLY A 83 9.30 -1.00 -3.34
N SER A 84 9.50 -2.31 -3.30
CA SER A 84 10.37 -3.05 -4.22
C SER A 84 9.73 -3.26 -5.59
N LEU A 85 8.42 -3.48 -5.67
CA LEU A 85 7.73 -3.75 -6.92
C LEU A 85 7.80 -2.57 -7.90
N GLY A 86 7.95 -1.35 -7.39
CA GLY A 86 8.20 -0.15 -8.20
C GLY A 86 9.50 -0.18 -9.01
N ASP A 87 10.44 -1.07 -8.69
CA ASP A 87 11.67 -1.28 -9.44
C ASP A 87 11.50 -2.30 -10.59
N PHE A 88 10.46 -3.14 -10.54
CA PHE A 88 10.19 -4.20 -11.52
C PHE A 88 9.04 -3.84 -12.47
N VAL A 89 8.03 -3.15 -11.97
CA VAL A 89 6.81 -2.79 -12.72
C VAL A 89 6.72 -1.29 -12.86
N SER A 90 6.18 -0.80 -13.97
CA SER A 90 5.97 0.64 -14.14
C SER A 90 5.03 1.18 -13.04
N LEU A 91 5.42 2.30 -12.46
CA LEU A 91 4.68 2.94 -11.37
C LEU A 91 3.24 3.28 -11.79
N ARG A 92 3.05 3.67 -13.07
CA ARG A 92 1.74 3.91 -13.65
C ARG A 92 0.85 2.67 -13.59
N ARG A 93 1.34 1.49 -13.99
CA ARG A 93 0.58 0.23 -13.95
C ARG A 93 0.26 -0.17 -12.53
N LEU A 94 1.24 -0.06 -11.63
CA LEU A 94 1.08 -0.41 -10.21
C LEU A 94 -0.05 0.43 -9.59
N VAL A 95 -0.02 1.75 -9.77
CA VAL A 95 -1.04 2.67 -9.23
C VAL A 95 -2.41 2.43 -9.88
N THR A 96 -2.44 2.15 -11.18
CA THR A 96 -3.72 1.84 -11.87
C THR A 96 -4.38 0.61 -11.25
N VAL A 97 -3.64 -0.49 -11.10
CA VAL A 97 -4.15 -1.72 -10.48
C VAL A 97 -4.58 -1.44 -9.04
N GLY A 98 -3.78 -0.69 -8.27
CA GLY A 98 -4.10 -0.33 -6.89
C GLY A 98 -5.41 0.45 -6.77
N LEU A 99 -5.60 1.53 -7.55
CA LEU A 99 -6.82 2.32 -7.50
C LEU A 99 -8.06 1.53 -7.95
N VAL A 100 -7.91 0.70 -8.99
CA VAL A 100 -9.02 -0.17 -9.43
C VAL A 100 -9.37 -1.18 -8.34
N THR A 101 -8.37 -1.81 -7.70
CA THR A 101 -8.60 -2.74 -6.59
C THR A 101 -9.27 -2.05 -5.40
N LEU A 102 -8.81 -0.84 -5.04
CA LEU A 102 -9.42 -0.02 -4.00
C LEU A 102 -10.90 0.29 -4.31
N PHE A 103 -11.17 0.72 -5.54
CA PHE A 103 -12.53 1.02 -5.99
C PHE A 103 -13.43 -0.21 -5.98
N VAL A 104 -12.97 -1.32 -6.57
CA VAL A 104 -13.72 -2.58 -6.59
C VAL A 104 -14.00 -3.09 -5.17
N GLY A 105 -12.99 -3.08 -4.29
CA GLY A 105 -13.15 -3.44 -2.88
C GLY A 105 -14.16 -2.55 -2.15
N SER A 106 -14.15 -1.26 -2.45
CA SER A 106 -15.07 -0.27 -1.86
C SER A 106 -16.51 -0.49 -2.30
N ILE A 107 -16.75 -0.62 -3.60
CA ILE A 107 -18.09 -0.87 -4.14
C ILE A 107 -18.61 -2.24 -3.72
N PHE A 108 -17.75 -3.28 -3.80
CA PHE A 108 -18.11 -4.62 -3.32
C PHE A 108 -18.51 -4.61 -1.84
N GLY A 109 -17.69 -3.96 -1.00
CA GLY A 109 -17.95 -3.88 0.44
C GLY A 109 -19.27 -3.17 0.75
N PHE A 110 -19.55 -2.06 0.07
CA PHE A 110 -20.82 -1.35 0.22
C PHE A 110 -22.01 -2.18 -0.29
N VAL A 111 -21.95 -2.63 -1.53
CA VAL A 111 -23.08 -3.34 -2.17
C VAL A 111 -23.39 -4.65 -1.45
N ALA A 112 -22.38 -5.46 -1.16
CA ALA A 112 -22.57 -6.77 -0.54
C ALA A 112 -23.13 -6.68 0.90
N ASN A 113 -22.81 -5.62 1.63
CA ASN A 113 -23.21 -5.51 3.03
C ASN A 113 -24.35 -4.52 3.29
N TYR A 114 -24.75 -3.72 2.28
CA TYR A 114 -25.87 -2.81 2.41
C TYR A 114 -27.15 -3.32 1.75
N PHE A 115 -27.02 -3.90 0.54
CA PHE A 115 -28.19 -4.40 -0.23
C PHE A 115 -28.45 -5.89 -0.04
N PHE A 116 -27.45 -6.65 0.44
CA PHE A 116 -27.59 -8.08 0.69
C PHE A 116 -27.37 -8.38 2.18
N ALA A 117 -27.50 -9.65 2.57
CA ALA A 117 -27.23 -10.07 3.93
C ALA A 117 -25.73 -9.90 4.25
N ALA A 118 -25.42 -8.93 5.10
CA ALA A 118 -24.06 -8.69 5.55
C ALA A 118 -23.51 -9.92 6.27
N ASN A 119 -22.26 -10.30 5.96
CA ASN A 119 -21.56 -11.36 6.68
C ASN A 119 -20.09 -11.01 6.89
N LEU A 120 -19.48 -11.69 7.86
CA LEU A 120 -18.09 -11.43 8.26
C LEU A 120 -17.12 -11.49 7.08
N TRP A 121 -17.23 -12.48 6.20
CA TRP A 121 -16.29 -12.70 5.13
C TRP A 121 -16.42 -11.67 4.00
N THR A 122 -17.62 -11.19 3.70
CA THR A 122 -17.79 -10.10 2.71
C THR A 122 -17.15 -8.82 3.22
N VAL A 123 -17.26 -8.53 4.51
CA VAL A 123 -16.58 -7.39 5.14
C VAL A 123 -15.06 -7.58 5.07
N ILE A 124 -14.53 -8.74 5.47
CA ILE A 124 -13.08 -9.00 5.47
C ILE A 124 -12.50 -8.90 4.06
N ILE A 125 -13.13 -9.55 3.07
CA ILE A 125 -12.65 -9.52 1.68
C ILE A 125 -12.62 -8.08 1.15
N ALA A 126 -13.68 -7.32 1.37
CA ALA A 126 -13.74 -5.92 0.97
C ALA A 126 -12.63 -5.08 1.60
N ARG A 127 -12.41 -5.26 2.90
CA ARG A 127 -11.35 -4.58 3.66
C ARG A 127 -9.95 -4.94 3.18
N VAL A 128 -9.69 -6.21 2.89
CA VAL A 128 -8.43 -6.71 2.32
C VAL A 128 -8.16 -6.04 0.97
N LEU A 129 -9.16 -6.01 0.07
CA LEU A 129 -9.03 -5.37 -1.23
C LEU A 129 -8.78 -3.85 -1.09
N GLN A 130 -9.50 -3.17 -0.20
CA GLN A 130 -9.30 -1.76 0.07
C GLN A 130 -7.88 -1.47 0.56
N THR A 131 -7.41 -2.21 1.56
CA THR A 131 -6.07 -2.01 2.14
C THR A 131 -4.97 -2.31 1.13
N ALA A 132 -5.10 -3.38 0.33
CA ALA A 132 -4.14 -3.68 -0.74
C ALA A 132 -4.09 -2.56 -1.78
N GLY A 133 -5.23 -2.01 -2.17
CA GLY A 133 -5.32 -0.95 -3.17
C GLY A 133 -4.82 0.40 -2.66
N GLU A 134 -5.20 0.78 -1.45
CA GLU A 134 -4.80 2.04 -0.79
C GLU A 134 -3.29 2.15 -0.62
N GLN A 135 -2.66 1.09 -0.14
CA GLN A 135 -1.23 1.09 0.17
C GLN A 135 -0.36 1.30 -1.07
N VAL A 136 -0.86 0.99 -2.27
CA VAL A 136 -0.18 1.35 -3.52
C VAL A 136 0.02 2.85 -3.64
N ALA A 137 -0.97 3.66 -3.26
CA ALA A 137 -0.88 5.13 -3.34
C ALA A 137 0.18 5.67 -2.35
N GLY A 138 0.22 5.16 -1.12
CA GLY A 138 1.24 5.52 -0.13
C GLY A 138 2.65 5.14 -0.59
N SER A 139 2.84 3.92 -1.05
CA SER A 139 4.14 3.45 -1.56
C SER A 139 4.57 4.21 -2.81
N ALA A 140 3.66 4.47 -3.75
CA ALA A 140 3.92 5.25 -4.95
C ALA A 140 4.30 6.71 -4.61
N PHE A 141 3.62 7.31 -3.62
CA PHE A 141 3.98 8.64 -3.13
C PHE A 141 5.44 8.70 -2.67
N LEU A 142 5.87 7.75 -1.84
CA LEU A 142 7.24 7.71 -1.33
C LEU A 142 8.26 7.49 -2.45
N VAL A 143 7.96 6.61 -3.42
CA VAL A 143 8.82 6.37 -4.58
C VAL A 143 8.93 7.61 -5.46
N VAL A 144 7.81 8.28 -5.78
CA VAL A 144 7.81 9.51 -6.60
C VAL A 144 8.56 10.63 -5.90
N ALA A 145 8.31 10.85 -4.60
CA ALA A 145 8.99 11.87 -3.81
C ALA A 145 10.50 11.63 -3.75
N THR A 146 10.93 10.37 -3.60
CA THR A 146 12.34 10.02 -3.51
C THR A 146 13.07 10.15 -4.85
N LYS A 147 12.47 9.66 -5.95
CA LYS A 147 13.15 9.54 -7.25
C LYS A 147 13.06 10.81 -8.10
N TYR A 148 11.93 11.52 -8.08
CA TYR A 148 11.61 12.56 -9.06
C TYR A 148 11.48 13.97 -8.49
N LEU A 149 11.43 14.11 -7.15
CA LEU A 149 11.31 15.42 -6.52
C LEU A 149 12.69 16.03 -6.24
N ARG A 150 12.81 17.35 -6.35
CA ARG A 150 14.01 18.08 -5.95
C ARG A 150 14.30 17.92 -4.45
N ASN A 151 15.57 17.92 -4.08
CA ASN A 151 15.99 17.63 -2.70
C ASN A 151 15.45 18.63 -1.66
N ASP A 152 15.29 19.90 -2.03
CA ASP A 152 14.71 20.95 -1.17
C ASP A 152 13.22 20.69 -0.85
N LEU A 153 12.49 20.07 -1.76
CA LEU A 153 11.07 19.75 -1.58
C LEU A 153 10.83 18.41 -0.89
N LYS A 154 11.78 17.48 -0.92
CA LYS A 154 11.61 16.14 -0.33
C LYS A 154 11.21 16.20 1.13
N VAL A 155 11.91 17.02 1.93
CA VAL A 155 11.63 17.16 3.37
C VAL A 155 10.20 17.64 3.62
N ILE A 156 9.75 18.62 2.81
CA ILE A 156 8.39 19.18 2.91
C ILE A 156 7.35 18.09 2.59
N PHE A 157 7.53 17.37 1.48
CA PHE A 157 6.56 16.34 1.07
C PHE A 157 6.54 15.12 1.98
N PHE A 158 7.68 14.70 2.55
CA PHE A 158 7.71 13.66 3.58
C PHE A 158 7.04 14.11 4.88
N GLY A 159 7.26 15.37 5.31
CA GLY A 159 6.56 15.96 6.44
C GLY A 159 5.05 16.03 6.20
N LEU A 160 4.63 16.45 4.99
CA LEU A 160 3.23 16.48 4.60
C LEU A 160 2.59 15.07 4.60
N PHE A 161 3.31 14.06 4.12
CA PHE A 161 2.86 12.66 4.15
C PHE A 161 2.59 12.17 5.57
N THR A 162 3.55 12.43 6.48
CA THR A 162 3.42 12.05 7.90
C THR A 162 2.27 12.79 8.58
N ALA A 163 2.16 14.10 8.36
CA ALA A 163 1.08 14.91 8.90
C ALA A 163 -0.28 14.47 8.36
N ALA A 164 -0.37 14.18 7.07
CA ALA A 164 -1.59 13.70 6.43
C ALA A 164 -2.02 12.32 6.96
N TYR A 165 -1.07 11.41 7.23
CA TYR A 165 -1.35 10.12 7.87
C TYR A 165 -1.98 10.30 9.25
N GLN A 166 -1.40 11.13 10.12
CA GLN A 166 -1.92 11.37 11.46
C GLN A 166 -3.27 12.09 11.43
N LEU A 167 -3.42 13.06 10.53
CA LEU A 167 -4.68 13.77 10.36
C LEU A 167 -5.79 12.83 9.85
N SER A 168 -5.49 11.96 8.89
CA SER A 168 -6.45 10.99 8.37
C SER A 168 -6.91 9.99 9.43
N ALA A 169 -6.02 9.58 10.33
CA ALA A 169 -6.37 8.72 11.45
C ALA A 169 -7.39 9.41 12.38
N SER A 170 -7.14 10.67 12.74
CA SER A 170 -8.04 11.44 13.60
C SER A 170 -9.40 11.69 12.93
N ILE A 171 -9.40 12.13 11.66
CA ILE A 171 -10.64 12.35 10.89
C ILE A 171 -11.41 11.03 10.71
N GLY A 172 -10.70 9.90 10.53
CA GLY A 172 -11.29 8.58 10.38
C GLY A 172 -12.13 8.16 11.58
N VAL A 173 -11.64 8.44 12.77
CA VAL A 173 -12.39 8.18 14.03
C VAL A 173 -13.68 9.01 14.08
N PHE A 174 -13.61 10.30 13.74
CA PHE A 174 -14.82 11.16 13.68
C PHE A 174 -15.80 10.70 12.61
N ALA A 175 -15.33 10.43 11.40
CA ALA A 175 -16.16 9.96 10.30
C ALA A 175 -16.84 8.62 10.66
N ALA A 176 -16.12 7.70 11.29
CA ALA A 176 -16.69 6.43 11.72
C ALA A 176 -17.78 6.62 12.80
N GLY A 177 -17.57 7.50 13.77
CA GLY A 177 -18.57 7.80 14.79
C GLY A 177 -19.88 8.33 14.18
N ILE A 178 -19.80 9.23 13.19
CA ILE A 178 -20.98 9.78 12.51
C ILE A 178 -21.61 8.74 11.58
N LEU A 179 -20.82 8.09 10.73
CA LEU A 179 -21.37 7.18 9.71
C LEU A 179 -21.92 5.89 10.34
N SER A 180 -21.31 5.38 11.41
CA SER A 180 -21.79 4.17 12.07
C SER A 180 -23.14 4.37 12.80
N SER A 181 -23.48 5.61 13.17
CA SER A 181 -24.81 5.92 13.73
C SER A 181 -25.93 5.88 12.67
N ILE A 182 -25.58 5.98 11.39
CA ILE A 182 -26.52 5.89 10.25
C ILE A 182 -26.44 4.47 9.67
N ALA A 183 -25.30 4.13 9.08
CA ALA A 183 -24.98 2.81 8.56
C ALA A 183 -23.45 2.70 8.34
N TRP A 184 -22.78 1.80 9.05
CA TRP A 184 -21.34 1.62 8.97
C TRP A 184 -20.85 1.27 7.54
N GLN A 185 -21.71 0.72 6.71
CA GLN A 185 -21.41 0.38 5.32
C GLN A 185 -20.98 1.59 4.48
N PHE A 186 -21.42 2.81 4.84
CA PHE A 186 -21.00 4.03 4.15
C PHE A 186 -19.50 4.32 4.28
N LEU A 187 -18.82 3.74 5.28
CA LEU A 187 -17.36 3.82 5.38
C LEU A 187 -16.66 3.25 4.15
N PHE A 188 -17.23 2.21 3.52
CA PHE A 188 -16.67 1.64 2.30
C PHE A 188 -16.63 2.64 1.14
N LEU A 189 -17.58 3.59 1.07
CA LEU A 189 -17.66 4.53 -0.04
C LEU A 189 -16.62 5.66 0.02
N ILE A 190 -16.05 5.94 1.19
CA ILE A 190 -15.10 7.04 1.36
C ILE A 190 -13.93 6.94 0.37
N PRO A 191 -13.20 5.82 0.29
CA PRO A 191 -12.08 5.72 -0.63
C PRO A 191 -12.47 5.48 -2.09
N SER A 192 -13.73 5.16 -2.40
CA SER A 192 -14.18 4.93 -3.78
C SER A 192 -14.02 6.18 -4.68
N VAL A 193 -14.14 7.37 -4.10
CA VAL A 193 -14.01 8.66 -4.80
C VAL A 193 -12.62 8.81 -5.43
N THR A 194 -11.61 8.12 -4.92
CA THR A 194 -10.22 8.22 -5.40
C THR A 194 -10.04 7.74 -6.83
N ILE A 195 -10.96 6.95 -7.37
CA ILE A 195 -10.94 6.52 -8.79
C ILE A 195 -10.97 7.72 -9.74
N LEU A 196 -11.53 8.85 -9.31
CA LEU A 196 -11.57 10.09 -10.09
C LEU A 196 -10.17 10.68 -10.36
N PHE A 197 -9.19 10.32 -9.56
CA PHE A 197 -7.80 10.75 -9.75
C PHE A 197 -7.05 9.90 -10.79
N LEU A 198 -7.60 8.75 -11.20
CA LEU A 198 -6.95 7.84 -12.13
C LEU A 198 -6.53 8.53 -13.44
N PRO A 199 -7.35 9.36 -14.12
CA PRO A 199 -6.95 10.02 -15.36
C PRO A 199 -5.74 10.96 -15.20
N ILE A 200 -5.66 11.65 -14.06
CA ILE A 200 -4.53 12.55 -13.75
C ILE A 200 -3.27 11.72 -13.51
N LEU A 201 -3.37 10.65 -12.72
CA LEU A 201 -2.25 9.77 -12.39
C LEU A 201 -1.72 9.03 -13.61
N LEU A 202 -2.58 8.62 -14.54
CA LEU A 202 -2.17 8.02 -15.82
C LEU A 202 -1.32 8.98 -16.69
N LYS A 203 -1.56 10.30 -16.59
CA LYS A 203 -0.81 11.31 -17.35
C LYS A 203 0.46 11.77 -16.65
N THR A 204 0.51 11.70 -15.32
CA THR A 204 1.60 12.28 -14.51
C THR A 204 2.59 11.27 -13.97
N LEU A 205 2.27 9.98 -13.99
CA LEU A 205 3.17 8.93 -13.52
C LEU A 205 4.04 8.36 -14.65
N PRO A 206 5.32 8.02 -14.35
CA PRO A 206 6.21 7.42 -15.33
C PRO A 206 5.70 6.06 -15.80
N SER A 207 5.81 5.84 -17.10
CA SER A 207 5.43 4.58 -17.75
C SER A 207 6.60 3.62 -17.94
N LYS A 208 7.84 4.08 -17.70
CA LYS A 208 9.02 3.22 -17.83
C LYS A 208 8.85 2.00 -16.94
N SER A 209 8.96 0.83 -17.55
CA SER A 209 9.10 -0.43 -16.82
C SER A 209 10.46 -0.42 -16.13
N GLY A 210 10.54 -1.03 -14.94
CA GLY A 210 11.81 -1.23 -14.26
C GLY A 210 12.80 -2.04 -15.11
N ASN A 211 13.97 -2.31 -14.60
CA ASN A 211 15.16 -2.85 -15.30
C ASN A 211 15.01 -4.23 -16.00
N GLY A 212 13.80 -4.68 -16.33
CA GLY A 212 13.56 -5.95 -17.00
C GLY A 212 13.86 -7.20 -16.16
N GLN A 213 14.18 -7.03 -14.89
CA GLN A 213 14.38 -8.13 -13.96
C GLN A 213 13.04 -8.80 -13.63
N LYS A 214 13.08 -10.12 -13.43
CA LYS A 214 11.89 -10.88 -13.02
C LYS A 214 11.52 -10.53 -11.58
N VAL A 215 10.23 -10.34 -11.34
CA VAL A 215 9.68 -10.15 -10.00
C VAL A 215 10.00 -11.39 -9.14
N ASP A 216 10.51 -11.17 -7.94
CA ASP A 216 10.79 -12.23 -6.96
C ASP A 216 9.50 -12.72 -6.28
N ALA A 217 8.65 -13.40 -7.06
CA ALA A 217 7.37 -13.90 -6.56
C ALA A 217 7.53 -14.90 -5.40
N LEU A 218 8.58 -15.73 -5.42
CA LEU A 218 8.80 -16.70 -4.36
C LEU A 218 9.21 -16.05 -3.05
N GLY A 219 10.10 -15.05 -3.10
CA GLY A 219 10.46 -14.25 -1.93
C GLY A 219 9.25 -13.53 -1.33
N PHE A 220 8.38 -12.96 -2.16
CA PHE A 220 7.14 -12.33 -1.71
C PHE A 220 6.18 -13.31 -1.02
N VAL A 221 6.03 -14.52 -1.57
CA VAL A 221 5.17 -15.56 -0.99
C VAL A 221 5.69 -16.01 0.37
N ILE A 222 6.99 -16.34 0.48
CA ILE A 222 7.59 -16.78 1.75
C ILE A 222 7.45 -15.68 2.81
N PHE A 223 7.81 -14.44 2.47
CA PHE A 223 7.70 -13.29 3.37
C PHE A 223 6.25 -13.02 3.77
N GLY A 224 5.33 -13.09 2.80
CA GLY A 224 3.91 -12.87 3.03
C GLY A 224 3.32 -13.88 4.02
N PHE A 225 3.58 -15.17 3.84
CA PHE A 225 3.12 -16.19 4.78
C PHE A 225 3.79 -16.07 6.15
N ALA A 226 5.10 -15.77 6.21
CA ALA A 226 5.79 -15.54 7.48
C ALA A 226 5.12 -14.42 8.29
N THR A 227 4.84 -13.28 7.64
CA THR A 227 4.17 -12.14 8.26
C THR A 227 2.72 -12.46 8.66
N ALA A 228 1.99 -13.18 7.79
CA ALA A 228 0.61 -13.60 8.07
C ALA A 228 0.53 -14.48 9.32
N PHE A 229 1.38 -15.52 9.43
CA PHE A 229 1.41 -16.39 10.60
C PHE A 229 1.83 -15.65 11.88
N LEU A 230 2.74 -14.67 11.78
CA LEU A 230 3.13 -13.84 12.92
C LEU A 230 1.95 -13.01 13.43
N THR A 231 1.21 -12.36 12.53
CA THR A 231 0.05 -11.54 12.91
C THR A 231 -1.09 -12.40 13.46
N LEU A 232 -1.37 -13.55 12.83
CA LEU A 232 -2.38 -14.49 13.32
C LEU A 232 -2.03 -15.08 14.67
N PHE A 233 -0.74 -15.28 14.98
CA PHE A 233 -0.32 -15.66 16.33
C PHE A 233 -0.84 -14.68 17.38
N PHE A 234 -0.69 -13.37 17.18
CA PHE A 234 -1.21 -12.38 18.14
C PHE A 234 -2.74 -12.33 18.21
N SER A 235 -3.44 -12.76 17.15
CA SER A 235 -4.92 -12.82 17.14
C SER A 235 -5.46 -14.06 17.84
N TYR A 236 -4.80 -15.20 17.71
CA TYR A 236 -5.28 -16.50 18.20
C TYR A 236 -4.46 -17.05 19.38
N MET A 237 -3.29 -16.45 19.69
CA MET A 237 -2.33 -16.92 20.72
C MET A 237 -1.91 -18.39 20.54
N ALA A 238 -1.96 -18.91 19.31
CA ALA A 238 -1.64 -20.28 18.98
C ALA A 238 -0.14 -20.44 18.69
N TRP A 239 0.63 -21.00 19.62
CA TRP A 239 2.10 -21.11 19.57
C TRP A 239 2.65 -21.77 18.30
N TRP A 240 1.92 -22.71 17.71
CA TRP A 240 2.33 -23.33 16.45
C TRP A 240 2.44 -22.31 15.30
N MET A 241 1.59 -21.26 15.29
CA MET A 241 1.67 -20.20 14.28
C MET A 241 2.98 -19.40 14.41
N LEU A 242 3.41 -19.13 15.65
CA LEU A 242 4.71 -18.48 15.88
C LEU A 242 5.87 -19.34 15.38
N VAL A 243 5.85 -20.65 15.67
CA VAL A 243 6.88 -21.58 15.19
C VAL A 243 6.95 -21.60 13.67
N VAL A 244 5.79 -21.70 12.99
CA VAL A 244 5.72 -21.66 11.52
C VAL A 244 6.25 -20.33 10.98
N SER A 245 5.87 -19.21 11.58
CA SER A 245 6.37 -17.88 11.18
C SER A 245 7.89 -17.79 11.29
N VAL A 246 8.47 -18.20 12.42
CA VAL A 246 9.93 -18.20 12.63
C VAL A 246 10.64 -19.07 11.60
N VAL A 247 10.14 -20.28 11.35
CA VAL A 247 10.68 -21.19 10.33
C VAL A 247 10.64 -20.55 8.95
N LEU A 248 9.54 -19.88 8.59
CA LEU A 248 9.42 -19.20 7.30
C LEU A 248 10.34 -17.97 7.20
N TYR A 249 10.55 -17.19 8.28
CA TYR A 249 11.52 -16.10 8.26
C TYR A 249 12.96 -16.61 8.14
N VAL A 250 13.31 -17.73 8.78
CA VAL A 250 14.62 -18.37 8.61
C VAL A 250 14.78 -18.88 7.18
N ALA A 251 13.77 -19.55 6.64
CA ALA A 251 13.74 -19.98 5.23
C ALA A 251 13.90 -18.80 4.27
N PHE A 252 13.22 -17.69 4.53
CA PHE A 252 13.38 -16.46 3.78
C PHE A 252 14.80 -15.90 3.85
N GLY A 253 15.41 -15.87 5.05
CA GLY A 253 16.81 -15.46 5.23
C GLY A 253 17.80 -16.33 4.44
N VAL A 254 17.59 -17.65 4.40
CA VAL A 254 18.39 -18.57 3.56
C VAL A 254 18.15 -18.32 2.08
N TYR A 255 16.88 -18.11 1.70
CA TYR A 255 16.49 -17.86 0.32
C TYR A 255 17.14 -16.60 -0.25
N ILE A 256 17.09 -15.46 0.43
CA ILE A 256 17.67 -14.20 -0.06
C ILE A 256 19.18 -14.23 -0.23
N ASN A 257 19.87 -15.14 0.49
CA ASN A 257 21.32 -15.35 0.32
C ASN A 257 21.67 -16.20 -0.91
N LYS A 258 20.70 -16.97 -1.45
CA LYS A 258 20.91 -17.87 -2.59
C LYS A 258 20.26 -17.38 -3.88
N ALA A 259 19.23 -16.55 -3.78
CA ALA A 259 18.49 -16.03 -4.93
C ALA A 259 19.34 -15.05 -5.75
N ALA A 260 19.26 -15.18 -7.08
CA ALA A 260 20.01 -14.30 -7.99
C ALA A 260 19.54 -12.83 -7.93
N ASN A 261 18.22 -12.60 -7.77
CA ASN A 261 17.62 -11.27 -7.70
C ASN A 261 16.55 -11.25 -6.62
N PRO A 262 16.94 -11.31 -5.32
CA PRO A 262 15.96 -11.25 -4.23
C PRO A 262 15.38 -9.82 -4.15
N PHE A 263 14.09 -9.70 -3.79
CA PHE A 263 13.46 -8.39 -3.65
C PHE A 263 14.03 -7.56 -2.47
N ILE A 264 14.68 -8.23 -1.51
CA ILE A 264 15.50 -7.61 -0.47
C ILE A 264 16.87 -8.27 -0.48
N THR A 265 17.92 -7.48 -0.65
CA THR A 265 19.28 -7.99 -0.65
C THR A 265 19.82 -8.16 0.77
N PRO A 266 20.71 -9.17 1.04
CA PRO A 266 21.36 -9.29 2.34
C PRO A 266 22.15 -8.03 2.76
N ALA A 267 22.64 -7.24 1.80
CA ALA A 267 23.34 -5.99 2.04
C ALA A 267 22.44 -4.94 2.77
N PHE A 268 21.13 -5.01 2.54
CA PHE A 268 20.17 -4.15 3.25
C PHE A 268 20.22 -4.36 4.77
N PHE A 269 20.30 -5.62 5.22
CA PHE A 269 20.38 -5.96 6.65
C PHE A 269 21.79 -5.73 7.25
N ARG A 270 22.80 -5.46 6.43
CA ARG A 270 24.15 -5.11 6.90
C ARG A 270 24.35 -3.61 7.09
N ASN A 271 23.41 -2.79 6.67
CA ASN A 271 23.48 -1.33 6.82
C ASN A 271 23.19 -0.92 8.27
N THR A 272 24.23 -0.75 9.07
CA THR A 272 24.14 -0.42 10.50
C THR A 272 23.45 0.93 10.76
N ARG A 273 23.57 1.91 9.85
CA ARG A 273 22.90 3.22 9.99
C ARG A 273 21.37 3.04 9.89
N TRP A 274 20.93 2.27 8.92
CA TRP A 274 19.52 1.96 8.72
C TRP A 274 18.95 1.13 9.89
N LEU A 275 19.68 0.10 10.34
CA LEU A 275 19.27 -0.72 11.49
C LEU A 275 19.12 0.11 12.77
N ARG A 276 20.04 1.04 13.04
CA ARG A 276 19.93 1.96 14.19
C ARG A 276 18.71 2.87 14.06
N ALA A 277 18.45 3.45 12.89
CA ALA A 277 17.28 4.29 12.68
C ALA A 277 15.97 3.52 12.90
N ILE A 278 15.85 2.31 12.36
CA ILE A 278 14.66 1.46 12.55
C ILE A 278 14.53 1.01 14.01
N SER A 279 15.60 0.61 14.68
CA SER A 279 15.52 0.21 16.09
C SER A 279 15.00 1.36 16.98
N LEU A 280 15.42 2.59 16.72
CA LEU A 280 14.89 3.77 17.42
C LEU A 280 13.41 4.00 17.15
N ILE A 281 12.97 3.84 15.88
CA ILE A 281 11.55 3.95 15.52
C ILE A 281 10.75 2.85 16.21
N LEU A 282 11.21 1.60 16.19
CA LEU A 282 10.55 0.49 16.87
C LEU A 282 10.39 0.77 18.36
N VAL A 283 11.46 1.19 19.06
CA VAL A 283 11.38 1.56 20.47
C VAL A 283 10.33 2.66 20.68
N PHE A 284 10.33 3.71 19.84
CA PHE A 284 9.40 4.82 19.96
C PHE A 284 7.92 4.42 19.77
N TYR A 285 7.63 3.42 18.94
CA TYR A 285 6.25 2.96 18.69
C TYR A 285 5.77 1.87 19.65
N PHE A 286 6.68 1.19 20.37
CA PHE A 286 6.34 0.12 21.32
C PHE A 286 6.40 0.55 22.80
N VAL A 287 6.86 1.75 23.06
CA VAL A 287 6.86 2.38 24.42
C VAL A 287 5.75 3.40 24.51
#